data_6413314bc41dddaa9075dc2933dd2180
#
_entry.id   6413314bc41dddaa9075dc2933dd2180
#
_cell.length_a   1.000
_cell.length_b   1.000
_cell.length_c   1.000
_cell.angle_alpha   90.00
_cell.angle_beta   90.00
_cell.angle_gamma   90.00
#
_symmetry.space_group_name_H-M   'P 1'
#
loop_
_entity.id
_entity.type
_entity.pdbx_description
1 polymer ?
#
loop_
_entity_poly.entity_id
_entity_poly.type
_entity_poly.pdbx_seq_one_letter_code
_entity_poly.pdbx_strand_id
1 'polypeptide(L)'
;MTTSPPLPQHERDSESVAGHWLLARVGKKVLRPGGRELSEWMVNSAEISGKRVVEFAPGLGLTASLLLEEGPSSYTGVDSDADAVEVTRSAIGGRWDMVVATAQETGLEKASADVVVGEAMLTMQGDSTKEKIVAEAARVLDSGGRYLVHELCLVPDDLSDEIKTTIRKDLARSIRVNARPLTVAEWTEMFEASGFEVEATELRPMGLLQPRRMIDDEGIGGVARIVKNLIRDADARKRVLAMRKTFTTHDEHMSAVGFVLRKR
;
A
#
# COMPACT_ATOMS: atom_id res chain seq x y z
N MET A 1 6.72 24.01 19.09
CA MET A 1 7.30 23.19 17.99
C MET A 1 6.78 21.79 18.19
N THR A 2 5.77 21.40 17.44
CA THR A 2 5.27 20.01 17.46
C THR A 2 6.30 19.15 16.76
N THR A 3 6.98 18.28 17.51
CA THR A 3 7.86 17.26 16.93
C THR A 3 6.99 16.31 16.10
N SER A 4 7.40 16.02 14.86
CA SER A 4 6.72 15.00 14.07
C SER A 4 6.69 13.66 14.82
N PRO A 5 5.59 12.90 14.76
CA PRO A 5 5.52 11.60 15.42
C PRO A 5 6.60 10.66 14.91
N PRO A 6 7.07 9.70 15.71
CA PRO A 6 8.04 8.72 15.28
C PRO A 6 7.44 7.83 14.18
N LEU A 7 8.29 7.39 13.23
CA LEU A 7 7.87 6.41 12.24
C LEU A 7 7.71 5.03 12.90
N PRO A 8 6.76 4.20 12.43
CA PRO A 8 6.63 2.83 12.88
C PRO A 8 7.96 2.06 12.88
N GLN A 9 8.11 1.17 13.85
CA GLN A 9 9.34 0.40 14.06
C GLN A 9 10.60 1.25 14.26
N HIS A 10 10.48 2.51 14.71
CA HIS A 10 11.60 3.44 14.89
C HIS A 10 12.70 2.90 15.83
N GLU A 11 12.36 2.01 16.75
CA GLU A 11 13.30 1.34 17.67
C GLU A 11 14.14 0.24 17.00
N ARG A 12 13.72 -0.27 15.81
CA ARG A 12 14.46 -1.29 15.09
C ARG A 12 15.64 -0.66 14.34
N ASP A 13 16.75 -1.40 14.28
CA ASP A 13 17.89 -1.01 13.45
C ASP A 13 17.59 -1.08 11.94
N SER A 14 18.46 -0.48 11.13
CA SER A 14 18.33 -0.49 9.67
C SER A 14 18.47 -1.87 9.04
N GLU A 15 18.97 -2.88 9.76
CA GLU A 15 19.09 -4.25 9.25
C GLU A 15 17.80 -5.06 9.42
N SER A 16 17.01 -4.79 10.47
CA SER A 16 15.84 -5.60 10.86
C SER A 16 14.49 -4.97 10.52
N VAL A 17 14.42 -3.65 10.36
CA VAL A 17 13.18 -2.92 10.05
C VAL A 17 12.56 -3.36 8.72
N ALA A 18 11.24 -3.38 8.61
CA ALA A 18 10.53 -3.67 7.36
C ALA A 18 10.94 -2.71 6.24
N GLY A 19 11.04 -3.22 5.00
CA GLY A 19 11.61 -2.50 3.87
C GLY A 19 10.93 -1.16 3.58
N HIS A 20 9.60 -1.09 3.65
CA HIS A 20 8.85 0.14 3.45
C HIS A 20 9.15 1.19 4.54
N TRP A 21 9.27 0.78 5.81
CA TRP A 21 9.66 1.70 6.89
C TRP A 21 11.13 2.13 6.78
N LEU A 22 12.02 1.26 6.30
CA LEU A 22 13.38 1.67 5.96
C LEU A 22 13.39 2.75 4.87
N LEU A 23 12.61 2.57 3.81
CA LEU A 23 12.48 3.57 2.74
C LEU A 23 11.90 4.89 3.29
N ALA A 24 10.90 4.84 4.17
CA ALA A 24 10.38 6.03 4.84
C ALA A 24 11.44 6.75 5.67
N ARG A 25 12.26 6.02 6.44
CA ARG A 25 13.36 6.60 7.24
C ARG A 25 14.40 7.32 6.41
N VAL A 26 14.75 6.80 5.24
CA VAL A 26 15.68 7.49 4.35
C VAL A 26 15.04 8.65 3.59
N GLY A 27 13.75 8.89 3.80
CA GLY A 27 13.02 10.06 3.30
C GLY A 27 12.17 9.84 2.06
N LYS A 28 11.98 8.56 1.63
CA LYS A 28 11.03 8.23 0.56
C LYS A 28 9.60 8.29 1.09
N LYS A 29 8.73 8.95 0.36
CA LYS A 29 7.31 9.15 0.73
C LYS A 29 6.38 8.18 0.02
N VAL A 30 6.54 8.02 -1.29
CA VAL A 30 5.71 7.12 -2.10
C VAL A 30 6.24 5.70 -1.96
N LEU A 31 5.60 4.87 -1.12
CA LEU A 31 6.09 3.53 -0.72
C LEU A 31 5.39 2.38 -1.46
N ARG A 32 4.62 2.68 -2.48
CA ARG A 32 3.80 1.73 -3.23
C ARG A 32 4.34 1.46 -4.62
N PRO A 33 4.19 0.23 -5.16
CA PRO A 33 4.53 -0.09 -6.54
C PRO A 33 3.65 0.76 -7.50
N GLY A 34 4.10 1.05 -8.72
CA GLY A 34 3.33 1.86 -9.68
C GLY A 34 3.24 3.35 -9.39
N GLY A 35 3.69 3.80 -8.19
CA GLY A 35 3.80 5.19 -7.81
C GLY A 35 2.47 5.91 -7.59
N ARG A 36 2.51 7.24 -7.57
CA ARG A 36 1.37 8.11 -7.28
C ARG A 36 0.28 8.05 -8.35
N GLU A 37 0.66 7.92 -9.62
CA GLU A 37 -0.27 7.93 -10.76
C GLU A 37 -1.35 6.84 -10.67
N LEU A 38 -0.99 5.63 -10.19
CA LEU A 38 -1.95 4.53 -10.05
C LEU A 38 -2.94 4.80 -8.92
N SER A 39 -2.50 5.42 -7.81
CA SER A 39 -3.40 5.83 -6.74
C SER A 39 -4.36 6.94 -7.19
N GLU A 40 -3.87 7.93 -7.94
CA GLU A 40 -4.70 8.99 -8.52
C GLU A 40 -5.74 8.41 -9.49
N TRP A 41 -5.34 7.47 -10.35
CA TRP A 41 -6.28 6.76 -11.23
C TRP A 41 -7.38 6.06 -10.43
N MET A 42 -7.01 5.34 -9.38
CA MET A 42 -7.93 4.60 -8.53
C MET A 42 -8.92 5.52 -7.80
N VAL A 43 -8.42 6.60 -7.18
CA VAL A 43 -9.24 7.58 -6.47
C VAL A 43 -10.20 8.29 -7.41
N ASN A 44 -9.73 8.72 -8.59
CA ASN A 44 -10.55 9.38 -9.62
C ASN A 44 -11.66 8.45 -10.17
N SER A 45 -11.44 7.13 -10.14
CA SER A 45 -12.42 6.15 -10.64
C SER A 45 -13.56 5.87 -9.64
N ALA A 46 -13.50 6.40 -8.40
CA ALA A 46 -14.40 5.98 -7.32
C ALA A 46 -15.47 7.01 -6.91
N GLU A 47 -15.46 8.21 -7.49
CA GLU A 47 -16.43 9.27 -7.15
C GLU A 47 -16.52 9.52 -5.62
N ILE A 48 -15.41 9.89 -5.00
CA ILE A 48 -15.23 10.03 -3.54
C ILE A 48 -16.07 11.16 -2.92
N SER A 49 -16.39 12.20 -3.70
CA SER A 49 -17.10 13.39 -3.16
C SER A 49 -18.40 13.03 -2.44
N GLY A 50 -18.52 13.49 -1.20
CA GLY A 50 -19.69 13.22 -0.34
C GLY A 50 -19.83 11.79 0.18
N LYS A 51 -18.89 10.89 -0.10
CA LYS A 51 -18.92 9.49 0.33
C LYS A 51 -18.32 9.30 1.73
N ARG A 52 -18.74 8.23 2.41
CA ARG A 52 -18.12 7.73 3.63
C ARG A 52 -16.94 6.84 3.23
N VAL A 53 -15.73 7.24 3.58
CA VAL A 53 -14.49 6.55 3.18
C VAL A 53 -13.83 5.88 4.36
N VAL A 54 -13.41 4.63 4.18
CA VAL A 54 -12.55 3.90 5.13
C VAL A 54 -11.26 3.52 4.42
N GLU A 55 -10.10 3.80 5.00
CA GLU A 55 -8.80 3.41 4.46
C GLU A 55 -8.10 2.42 5.40
N PHE A 56 -7.69 1.28 4.88
CA PHE A 56 -6.92 0.27 5.59
C PHE A 56 -5.43 0.51 5.41
N ALA A 57 -4.69 0.54 6.52
CA ALA A 57 -3.25 0.75 6.58
C ALA A 57 -2.77 2.03 5.85
N PRO A 58 -3.28 3.23 6.19
CA PRO A 58 -2.95 4.49 5.51
C PRO A 58 -1.46 4.87 5.61
N GLY A 59 -0.71 4.32 6.55
CA GLY A 59 0.74 4.43 6.65
C GLY A 59 1.25 5.87 6.82
N LEU A 60 1.78 6.48 5.76
CA LEU A 60 2.26 7.87 5.78
C LEU A 60 1.16 8.90 5.49
N GLY A 61 -0.07 8.48 5.24
CA GLY A 61 -1.22 9.36 4.99
C GLY A 61 -1.23 10.03 3.61
N LEU A 62 -0.45 9.53 2.63
CA LEU A 62 -0.43 10.13 1.29
C LEU A 62 -1.73 9.89 0.53
N THR A 63 -2.26 8.67 0.57
CA THR A 63 -3.54 8.33 -0.05
C THR A 63 -4.68 8.96 0.72
N ALA A 64 -4.61 8.96 2.06
CA ALA A 64 -5.53 9.73 2.89
C ALA A 64 -5.66 11.18 2.43
N SER A 65 -4.53 11.85 2.17
CA SER A 65 -4.54 13.24 1.67
C SER A 65 -5.23 13.37 0.32
N LEU A 66 -4.97 12.45 -0.63
CA LEU A 66 -5.65 12.43 -1.94
C LEU A 66 -7.16 12.23 -1.79
N LEU A 67 -7.57 11.28 -0.95
CA LEU A 67 -8.98 11.01 -0.70
C LEU A 67 -9.69 12.22 -0.09
N LEU A 68 -9.03 12.94 0.82
CA LEU A 68 -9.58 14.11 1.48
C LEU A 68 -9.68 15.34 0.57
N GLU A 69 -8.81 15.47 -0.44
CA GLU A 69 -8.89 16.49 -1.49
C GLU A 69 -10.17 16.35 -2.32
N GLU A 70 -10.70 15.11 -2.49
CA GLU A 70 -11.95 14.83 -3.20
C GLU A 70 -13.23 15.16 -2.39
N GLY A 71 -13.12 15.57 -1.13
CA GLY A 71 -14.24 16.03 -0.32
C GLY A 71 -15.21 14.92 0.15
N PRO A 72 -14.73 13.85 0.80
CA PRO A 72 -15.61 12.85 1.40
C PRO A 72 -16.47 13.45 2.51
N SER A 73 -17.64 12.85 2.80
CA SER A 73 -18.48 13.24 3.93
C SER A 73 -17.90 12.80 5.27
N SER A 74 -17.18 11.67 5.28
CA SER A 74 -16.39 11.19 6.42
C SER A 74 -15.18 10.38 5.94
N TYR A 75 -14.15 10.35 6.77
CA TYR A 75 -12.97 9.51 6.57
C TYR A 75 -12.59 8.84 7.87
N THR A 76 -12.34 7.53 7.80
CA THR A 76 -11.81 6.74 8.91
C THR A 76 -10.61 5.92 8.43
N GLY A 77 -9.43 6.20 8.98
CA GLY A 77 -8.24 5.38 8.76
C GLY A 77 -8.14 4.28 9.81
N VAL A 78 -7.82 3.05 9.39
CA VAL A 78 -7.62 1.89 10.27
C VAL A 78 -6.20 1.36 10.08
N ASP A 79 -5.40 1.36 11.13
CA ASP A 79 -4.06 0.78 11.12
C ASP A 79 -3.82 -0.01 12.41
N SER A 80 -3.10 -1.12 12.31
CA SER A 80 -2.75 -1.96 13.46
C SER A 80 -1.58 -1.39 14.28
N ASP A 81 -0.81 -0.46 13.72
CA ASP A 81 0.33 0.17 14.35
C ASP A 81 -0.05 1.58 14.85
N ALA A 82 0.02 1.79 16.16
CA ALA A 82 -0.33 3.06 16.79
C ALA A 82 0.56 4.22 16.30
N ASP A 83 1.84 3.97 16.00
CA ASP A 83 2.73 4.99 15.45
C ASP A 83 2.29 5.39 14.03
N ALA A 84 1.85 4.43 13.20
CA ALA A 84 1.29 4.71 11.87
C ALA A 84 0.01 5.54 11.97
N VAL A 85 -0.87 5.24 12.93
CA VAL A 85 -2.07 6.04 13.22
C VAL A 85 -1.71 7.49 13.53
N GLU A 86 -0.71 7.73 14.38
CA GLU A 86 -0.27 9.09 14.72
C GLU A 86 0.41 9.81 13.55
N VAL A 87 1.21 9.08 12.74
CA VAL A 87 1.82 9.64 11.51
C VAL A 87 0.75 10.08 10.54
N THR A 88 -0.23 9.21 10.25
CA THR A 88 -1.37 9.54 9.37
C THR A 88 -2.17 10.70 9.93
N ARG A 89 -2.56 10.66 11.23
CA ARG A 89 -3.32 11.74 11.88
C ARG A 89 -2.62 13.09 11.75
N SER A 90 -1.30 13.12 11.95
CA SER A 90 -0.50 14.34 11.77
C SER A 90 -0.50 14.82 10.31
N ALA A 91 -0.45 13.90 9.35
CA ALA A 91 -0.43 14.24 7.93
C ALA A 91 -1.75 14.86 7.45
N ILE A 92 -2.90 14.35 7.95
CA ILE A 92 -4.25 14.80 7.54
C ILE A 92 -4.87 15.90 8.41
N GLY A 93 -4.10 16.49 9.33
CA GLY A 93 -4.51 17.65 10.14
C GLY A 93 -5.41 17.32 11.34
N GLY A 94 -5.49 16.07 11.78
CA GLY A 94 -6.02 15.65 13.08
C GLY A 94 -7.54 15.71 13.28
N ARG A 95 -8.31 16.09 12.27
CA ARG A 95 -9.79 16.24 12.37
C ARG A 95 -10.61 15.06 11.85
N TRP A 96 -9.94 14.03 11.34
CA TRP A 96 -10.55 12.83 10.79
C TRP A 96 -10.33 11.65 11.73
N ASP A 97 -11.17 10.66 11.64
CA ASP A 97 -11.13 9.51 12.54
C ASP A 97 -9.98 8.56 12.19
N MET A 98 -9.30 8.11 13.23
CA MET A 98 -8.23 7.11 13.12
C MET A 98 -8.43 6.06 14.21
N VAL A 99 -8.44 4.78 13.81
CA VAL A 99 -8.68 3.63 14.67
C VAL A 99 -7.44 2.73 14.71
N VAL A 100 -6.99 2.36 15.90
CA VAL A 100 -5.96 1.32 16.08
C VAL A 100 -6.64 -0.04 16.09
N ALA A 101 -6.66 -0.71 14.94
CA ALA A 101 -7.26 -2.03 14.76
C ALA A 101 -6.63 -2.75 13.57
N THR A 102 -6.82 -4.07 13.48
CA THR A 102 -6.37 -4.83 12.30
C THR A 102 -7.38 -4.69 11.17
N ALA A 103 -6.90 -4.76 9.92
CA ALA A 103 -7.79 -4.73 8.76
C ALA A 103 -8.66 -5.99 8.60
N GLN A 104 -8.36 -7.08 9.34
CA GLN A 104 -9.23 -8.27 9.43
C GLN A 104 -10.40 -8.10 10.38
N GLU A 105 -10.28 -7.17 11.34
CA GLU A 105 -11.26 -6.92 12.40
C GLU A 105 -11.17 -5.46 12.81
N THR A 106 -11.83 -4.60 12.04
CA THR A 106 -11.74 -3.13 12.17
C THR A 106 -12.52 -2.60 13.36
N GLY A 107 -13.51 -3.34 13.85
CA GLY A 107 -14.47 -2.87 14.85
C GLY A 107 -15.52 -1.87 14.31
N LEU A 108 -15.46 -1.53 13.02
CA LEU A 108 -16.42 -0.63 12.38
C LEU A 108 -17.79 -1.33 12.19
N GLU A 109 -18.84 -0.55 12.11
CA GLU A 109 -20.18 -1.08 11.88
C GLU A 109 -20.30 -1.66 10.45
N LYS A 110 -21.17 -2.67 10.29
CA LYS A 110 -21.52 -3.22 8.97
C LYS A 110 -22.20 -2.13 8.13
N ALA A 111 -21.87 -2.06 6.84
CA ALA A 111 -22.44 -1.11 5.87
C ALA A 111 -22.23 0.37 6.30
N SER A 112 -21.12 0.66 6.95
CA SER A 112 -20.77 2.01 7.43
C SER A 112 -19.97 2.84 6.44
N ALA A 113 -19.51 2.27 5.32
CA ALA A 113 -18.72 2.94 4.29
C ALA A 113 -19.32 2.78 2.89
N ASP A 114 -19.14 3.78 2.06
CA ASP A 114 -19.47 3.75 0.63
C ASP A 114 -18.24 3.36 -0.20
N VAL A 115 -17.04 3.69 0.31
CA VAL A 115 -15.76 3.35 -0.31
C VAL A 115 -14.80 2.83 0.76
N VAL A 116 -14.14 1.72 0.47
CA VAL A 116 -12.98 1.21 1.23
C VAL A 116 -11.76 1.31 0.35
N VAL A 117 -10.59 1.62 0.91
CA VAL A 117 -9.32 1.73 0.19
C VAL A 117 -8.25 0.92 0.90
N GLY A 118 -7.42 0.20 0.14
CA GLY A 118 -6.25 -0.50 0.66
C GLY A 118 -5.10 -0.49 -0.33
N GLU A 119 -3.97 0.11 0.03
CA GLU A 119 -2.81 0.21 -0.85
C GLU A 119 -1.57 -0.46 -0.28
N ALA A 120 -0.94 -1.33 -1.08
CA ALA A 120 0.34 -1.99 -0.80
C ALA A 120 0.36 -2.72 0.55
N MET A 121 -0.78 -3.27 0.97
CA MET A 121 -0.94 -3.91 2.28
C MET A 121 -1.30 -5.39 2.20
N LEU A 122 -2.10 -5.82 1.21
CA LEU A 122 -2.50 -7.21 1.05
C LEU A 122 -1.33 -8.10 0.63
N THR A 123 -0.46 -7.64 -0.27
CA THR A 123 0.74 -8.39 -0.68
C THR A 123 1.60 -8.82 0.51
N MET A 124 1.61 -8.07 1.60
CA MET A 124 2.41 -8.36 2.80
C MET A 124 1.73 -9.36 3.74
N GLN A 125 0.55 -9.85 3.40
CA GLN A 125 -0.24 -10.78 4.21
C GLN A 125 -0.15 -12.22 3.70
N GLY A 126 -0.36 -13.18 4.60
CA GLY A 126 -0.61 -14.57 4.22
C GLY A 126 -1.98 -14.74 3.56
N ASP A 127 -2.17 -15.80 2.79
CA ASP A 127 -3.36 -15.95 1.93
C ASP A 127 -4.67 -15.93 2.74
N SER A 128 -4.75 -16.70 3.83
CA SER A 128 -5.90 -16.69 4.75
C SER A 128 -6.16 -15.32 5.41
N THR A 129 -5.11 -14.50 5.59
CA THR A 129 -5.25 -13.15 6.14
C THR A 129 -5.80 -12.19 5.09
N LYS A 130 -5.34 -12.31 3.82
CA LYS A 130 -5.89 -11.54 2.70
C LYS A 130 -7.40 -11.76 2.57
N GLU A 131 -7.83 -13.02 2.57
CA GLU A 131 -9.26 -13.39 2.50
C GLU A 131 -10.07 -12.72 3.62
N LYS A 132 -9.58 -12.73 4.86
CA LYS A 132 -10.23 -12.06 6.00
C LYS A 132 -10.32 -10.56 5.83
N ILE A 133 -9.25 -9.91 5.32
CA ILE A 133 -9.24 -8.46 5.06
C ILE A 133 -10.26 -8.10 3.98
N VAL A 134 -10.30 -8.87 2.89
CA VAL A 134 -11.26 -8.64 1.80
C VAL A 134 -12.70 -8.88 2.27
N ALA A 135 -12.94 -9.90 3.10
CA ALA A 135 -14.24 -10.15 3.72
C ALA A 135 -14.66 -9.02 4.67
N GLU A 136 -13.70 -8.45 5.44
CA GLU A 136 -13.97 -7.31 6.31
C GLU A 136 -14.28 -6.04 5.49
N ALA A 137 -13.56 -5.80 4.38
CA ALA A 137 -13.90 -4.73 3.46
C ALA A 137 -15.34 -4.88 2.91
N ALA A 138 -15.71 -6.11 2.51
CA ALA A 138 -17.08 -6.40 2.08
C ALA A 138 -18.12 -6.18 3.20
N ARG A 139 -17.78 -6.49 4.46
CA ARG A 139 -18.67 -6.28 5.61
C ARG A 139 -18.91 -4.81 5.90
N VAL A 140 -17.85 -4.01 5.86
CA VAL A 140 -17.86 -2.55 6.17
C VAL A 140 -18.54 -1.76 5.06
N LEU A 141 -18.40 -2.17 3.80
CA LEU A 141 -19.05 -1.53 2.67
C LEU A 141 -20.57 -1.70 2.68
N ASP A 142 -21.26 -0.65 2.29
CA ASP A 142 -22.69 -0.70 1.93
C ASP A 142 -22.89 -1.48 0.62
N SER A 143 -24.13 -1.83 0.31
CA SER A 143 -24.47 -2.50 -0.97
C SER A 143 -24.14 -1.60 -2.16
N GLY A 144 -23.44 -2.15 -3.15
CA GLY A 144 -22.95 -1.38 -4.31
C GLY A 144 -21.78 -0.44 -4.01
N GLY A 145 -21.26 -0.45 -2.77
CA GLY A 145 -20.05 0.29 -2.40
C GLY A 145 -18.79 -0.25 -3.10
N ARG A 146 -17.75 0.56 -3.17
CA ARG A 146 -16.52 0.24 -3.91
C ARG A 146 -15.34 -0.06 -2.98
N TYR A 147 -14.57 -1.09 -3.31
CA TYR A 147 -13.26 -1.37 -2.71
C TYR A 147 -12.17 -1.05 -3.72
N LEU A 148 -11.32 -0.09 -3.39
CA LEU A 148 -10.17 0.32 -4.18
C LEU A 148 -8.93 -0.39 -3.66
N VAL A 149 -8.28 -1.15 -4.53
CA VAL A 149 -7.10 -1.94 -4.16
C VAL A 149 -5.94 -1.61 -5.08
N HIS A 150 -4.80 -1.29 -4.48
CA HIS A 150 -3.55 -1.07 -5.20
C HIS A 150 -2.47 -1.99 -4.63
N GLU A 151 -1.96 -2.91 -5.44
CA GLU A 151 -1.06 -3.96 -4.98
C GLU A 151 0.08 -4.25 -5.96
N LEU A 152 1.09 -4.96 -5.46
CA LEU A 152 2.07 -5.63 -6.31
C LEU A 152 1.42 -6.85 -6.96
N CYS A 153 1.61 -7.04 -8.25
CA CYS A 153 1.18 -8.26 -8.93
C CYS A 153 2.31 -8.92 -9.70
N LEU A 154 2.11 -10.19 -10.02
CA LEU A 154 2.97 -10.98 -10.89
C LEU A 154 2.38 -11.04 -12.29
N VAL A 155 3.24 -11.04 -13.30
CA VAL A 155 2.90 -11.12 -14.72
C VAL A 155 3.86 -12.08 -15.43
N PRO A 156 3.40 -12.83 -16.43
CA PRO A 156 2.01 -13.01 -16.88
C PRO A 156 1.19 -13.91 -15.92
N ASP A 157 -0.10 -14.07 -16.19
CA ASP A 157 -1.00 -14.87 -15.32
C ASP A 157 -0.64 -16.37 -15.29
N ASP A 158 -0.05 -16.89 -16.35
CA ASP A 158 0.40 -18.28 -16.49
C ASP A 158 1.83 -18.52 -15.95
N LEU A 159 2.36 -17.59 -15.16
CA LEU A 159 3.69 -17.71 -14.54
C LEU A 159 3.80 -18.98 -13.69
N SER A 160 4.87 -19.75 -13.89
CA SER A 160 5.04 -21.02 -13.17
C SER A 160 5.20 -20.83 -11.65
N ASP A 161 4.76 -21.81 -10.86
CA ASP A 161 4.88 -21.79 -9.42
C ASP A 161 6.33 -21.73 -8.94
N GLU A 162 7.27 -22.26 -9.70
CA GLU A 162 8.69 -22.19 -9.40
C GLU A 162 9.20 -20.74 -9.45
N ILE A 163 8.82 -19.99 -10.49
CA ILE A 163 9.18 -18.58 -10.66
C ILE A 163 8.49 -17.75 -9.56
N LYS A 164 7.19 -17.94 -9.34
CA LYS A 164 6.45 -17.27 -8.24
C LYS A 164 7.12 -17.50 -6.88
N THR A 165 7.52 -18.74 -6.60
CA THR A 165 8.20 -19.11 -5.35
C THR A 165 9.56 -18.44 -5.22
N THR A 166 10.32 -18.35 -6.29
CA THR A 166 11.63 -17.68 -6.33
C THR A 166 11.47 -16.19 -6.04
N ILE A 167 10.55 -15.52 -6.72
CA ILE A 167 10.26 -14.10 -6.51
C ILE A 167 9.84 -13.84 -5.05
N ARG A 168 8.91 -14.63 -4.51
CA ARG A 168 8.44 -14.51 -3.11
C ARG A 168 9.59 -14.66 -2.10
N LYS A 169 10.50 -15.62 -2.31
CA LYS A 169 11.69 -15.82 -1.45
C LYS A 169 12.64 -14.63 -1.52
N ASP A 170 12.92 -14.13 -2.70
CA ASP A 170 13.85 -13.01 -2.88
C ASP A 170 13.26 -11.70 -2.33
N LEU A 171 11.97 -11.47 -2.52
CA LEU A 171 11.26 -10.36 -1.89
C LEU A 171 11.36 -10.46 -0.35
N ALA A 172 10.99 -11.60 0.24
CA ALA A 172 11.01 -11.78 1.69
C ALA A 172 12.41 -11.50 2.29
N ARG A 173 13.48 -11.92 1.60
CA ARG A 173 14.86 -11.66 2.02
C ARG A 173 15.23 -10.18 1.94
N SER A 174 14.84 -9.50 0.86
CA SER A 174 15.27 -8.12 0.61
C SER A 174 14.45 -7.09 1.40
N ILE A 175 13.12 -7.26 1.49
CA ILE A 175 12.24 -6.30 2.16
C ILE A 175 11.94 -6.65 3.63
N ARG A 176 12.38 -7.81 4.12
CA ARG A 176 12.12 -8.28 5.50
C ARG A 176 10.63 -8.39 5.84
N VAL A 177 9.81 -8.67 4.84
CA VAL A 177 8.38 -8.95 4.98
C VAL A 177 8.06 -10.16 4.09
N ASN A 178 7.20 -11.05 4.57
CA ASN A 178 6.79 -12.23 3.80
C ASN A 178 5.79 -11.83 2.70
N ALA A 179 6.31 -11.12 1.68
CA ALA A 179 5.50 -10.67 0.57
C ALA A 179 5.02 -11.84 -0.28
N ARG A 180 3.72 -11.84 -0.58
CA ARG A 180 3.04 -12.84 -1.39
C ARG A 180 2.20 -12.18 -2.47
N PRO A 181 2.85 -11.57 -3.49
CA PRO A 181 2.13 -11.06 -4.64
C PRO A 181 1.42 -12.18 -5.38
N LEU A 182 0.28 -11.87 -5.93
CA LEU A 182 -0.55 -12.75 -6.77
C LEU A 182 -0.49 -12.25 -8.22
N THR A 183 -0.87 -13.09 -9.18
CA THR A 183 -1.11 -12.64 -10.55
C THR A 183 -2.42 -11.83 -10.62
N VAL A 184 -2.69 -11.16 -11.73
CA VAL A 184 -3.95 -10.41 -11.90
C VAL A 184 -5.15 -11.35 -11.83
N ALA A 185 -5.05 -12.52 -12.45
CA ALA A 185 -6.10 -13.54 -12.39
C ALA A 185 -6.33 -14.06 -10.97
N GLU A 186 -5.27 -14.37 -10.21
CA GLU A 186 -5.37 -14.83 -8.82
C GLU A 186 -5.97 -13.75 -7.89
N TRP A 187 -5.62 -12.47 -8.08
CA TRP A 187 -6.24 -11.35 -7.36
C TRP A 187 -7.73 -11.26 -7.67
N THR A 188 -8.09 -11.33 -8.96
CA THR A 188 -9.49 -11.28 -9.43
C THR A 188 -10.32 -12.41 -8.83
N GLU A 189 -9.83 -13.65 -8.89
CA GLU A 189 -10.50 -14.83 -8.31
C GLU A 189 -10.77 -14.65 -6.80
N MET A 190 -9.79 -14.16 -6.05
CA MET A 190 -9.93 -13.90 -4.62
C MET A 190 -11.00 -12.84 -4.33
N PHE A 191 -11.05 -11.75 -5.11
CA PHE A 191 -12.05 -10.70 -4.93
C PHE A 191 -13.46 -11.19 -5.30
N GLU A 192 -13.59 -11.90 -6.41
CA GLU A 192 -14.89 -12.46 -6.84
C GLU A 192 -15.43 -13.49 -5.85
N ALA A 193 -14.57 -14.37 -5.32
CA ALA A 193 -14.92 -15.32 -4.27
C ALA A 193 -15.39 -14.63 -2.98
N SER A 194 -14.95 -13.40 -2.73
CA SER A 194 -15.34 -12.57 -1.58
C SER A 194 -16.59 -11.70 -1.83
N GLY A 195 -17.27 -11.86 -2.97
CA GLY A 195 -18.52 -11.17 -3.30
C GLY A 195 -18.36 -9.82 -3.98
N PHE A 196 -17.19 -9.56 -4.55
CA PHE A 196 -16.95 -8.38 -5.38
C PHE A 196 -17.13 -8.68 -6.88
N GLU A 197 -17.32 -7.62 -7.65
CA GLU A 197 -17.24 -7.57 -9.10
C GLU A 197 -16.14 -6.61 -9.47
N VAL A 198 -15.24 -6.97 -10.39
CA VAL A 198 -14.18 -6.10 -10.88
C VAL A 198 -14.77 -5.13 -11.91
N GLU A 199 -14.87 -3.84 -11.57
CA GLU A 199 -15.36 -2.80 -12.48
C GLU A 199 -14.23 -2.27 -13.40
N ALA A 200 -13.01 -2.15 -12.87
CA ALA A 200 -11.87 -1.69 -13.64
C ALA A 200 -10.55 -2.23 -13.06
N THR A 201 -9.58 -2.43 -13.94
CA THR A 201 -8.22 -2.85 -13.61
C THR A 201 -7.22 -2.04 -14.40
N GLU A 202 -6.15 -1.58 -13.76
CA GLU A 202 -5.08 -0.83 -14.39
C GLU A 202 -3.72 -1.40 -13.97
N LEU A 203 -2.83 -1.62 -14.94
CA LEU A 203 -1.47 -2.10 -14.71
C LEU A 203 -0.46 -0.97 -14.93
N ARG A 204 0.56 -0.92 -14.07
CA ARG A 204 1.70 0.00 -14.19
C ARG A 204 3.01 -0.74 -13.89
N PRO A 205 4.14 -0.34 -14.48
CA PRO A 205 5.44 -0.87 -14.09
C PRO A 205 5.66 -0.71 -12.58
N MET A 206 6.22 -1.72 -11.94
CA MET A 206 6.48 -1.71 -10.49
C MET A 206 7.36 -0.51 -10.06
N GLY A 207 8.45 -0.27 -10.72
CA GLY A 207 9.32 0.92 -10.75
C GLY A 207 9.79 1.54 -9.44
N LEU A 208 9.41 1.03 -8.26
CA LEU A 208 9.53 1.67 -6.93
C LEU A 208 10.89 2.29 -6.61
N LEU A 209 12.00 1.68 -7.06
CA LEU A 209 13.37 2.15 -6.84
C LEU A 209 14.11 2.45 -8.15
N GLN A 210 13.41 2.59 -9.25
CA GLN A 210 13.99 3.03 -10.52
C GLN A 210 14.27 4.55 -10.47
N PRO A 211 15.40 5.05 -10.98
CA PRO A 211 15.81 6.46 -10.84
C PRO A 211 14.80 7.44 -11.40
N ARG A 212 14.20 7.15 -12.57
CA ARG A 212 13.18 8.01 -13.18
C ARG A 212 11.94 8.10 -12.28
N ARG A 213 11.38 6.95 -11.86
CA ARG A 213 10.24 6.91 -10.95
C ARG A 213 10.52 7.62 -9.63
N MET A 214 11.73 7.49 -9.09
CA MET A 214 12.14 8.21 -7.88
C MET A 214 12.06 9.73 -8.06
N ILE A 215 12.42 10.26 -9.24
CA ILE A 215 12.32 11.69 -9.54
C ILE A 215 10.85 12.10 -9.69
N ASP A 216 10.05 11.29 -10.39
CA ASP A 216 8.63 11.56 -10.61
C ASP A 216 7.85 11.57 -9.28
N ASP A 217 8.13 10.62 -8.39
CA ASP A 217 7.43 10.47 -7.10
C ASP A 217 7.90 11.47 -6.03
N GLU A 218 9.20 11.74 -5.92
CA GLU A 218 9.81 12.47 -4.79
C GLU A 218 10.32 13.86 -5.17
N GLY A 219 10.43 14.14 -6.46
CA GLY A 219 11.11 15.33 -7.00
C GLY A 219 12.62 15.30 -6.78
N ILE A 220 13.35 16.17 -7.46
CA ILE A 220 14.83 16.26 -7.38
C ILE A 220 15.30 16.48 -5.93
N GLY A 221 14.63 17.36 -5.19
CA GLY A 221 14.95 17.66 -3.78
C GLY A 221 14.71 16.47 -2.84
N GLY A 222 13.66 15.69 -3.08
CA GLY A 222 13.38 14.46 -2.34
C GLY A 222 14.46 13.40 -2.60
N VAL A 223 14.82 13.18 -3.87
CA VAL A 223 15.88 12.24 -4.25
C VAL A 223 17.22 12.66 -3.64
N ALA A 224 17.60 13.94 -3.68
CA ALA A 224 18.82 14.43 -3.06
C ALA A 224 18.86 14.16 -1.55
N ARG A 225 17.72 14.33 -0.85
CA ARG A 225 17.58 14.02 0.58
C ARG A 225 17.77 12.52 0.84
N ILE A 226 17.13 11.65 0.05
CA ILE A 226 17.26 10.19 0.15
C ILE A 226 18.73 9.78 -0.04
N VAL A 227 19.38 10.26 -1.07
CA VAL A 227 20.80 9.99 -1.34
C VAL A 227 21.67 10.43 -0.17
N LYS A 228 21.47 11.65 0.35
CA LYS A 228 22.20 12.16 1.52
C LYS A 228 22.03 11.25 2.74
N ASN A 229 20.83 10.77 3.00
CA ASN A 229 20.55 9.88 4.13
C ASN A 229 21.21 8.50 3.92
N LEU A 230 21.18 7.95 2.71
CA LEU A 230 21.87 6.71 2.36
C LEU A 230 23.41 6.81 2.45
N ILE A 231 23.99 7.98 2.22
CA ILE A 231 25.44 8.20 2.43
C ILE A 231 25.79 8.13 3.92
N ARG A 232 24.88 8.60 4.79
CA ARG A 232 25.10 8.66 6.24
C ARG A 232 24.84 7.33 6.95
N ASP A 233 23.98 6.48 6.39
CA ASP A 233 23.60 5.17 6.93
C ASP A 233 24.04 4.07 5.95
N ALA A 234 25.17 3.39 6.28
CA ALA A 234 25.75 2.35 5.45
C ALA A 234 24.88 1.10 5.37
N ASP A 235 24.18 0.75 6.45
CA ASP A 235 23.31 -0.43 6.53
C ASP A 235 22.01 -0.19 5.76
N ALA A 236 21.40 0.98 5.91
CA ALA A 236 20.27 1.38 5.08
C ALA A 236 20.63 1.37 3.58
N ARG A 237 21.81 1.91 3.23
CA ARG A 237 22.31 1.91 1.84
C ARG A 237 22.44 0.49 1.29
N LYS A 238 23.10 -0.41 2.04
CA LYS A 238 23.28 -1.81 1.66
C LYS A 238 21.93 -2.48 1.39
N ARG A 239 20.95 -2.28 2.27
CA ARG A 239 19.62 -2.86 2.14
C ARG A 239 18.81 -2.26 0.99
N VAL A 240 18.81 -0.95 0.81
CA VAL A 240 18.11 -0.29 -0.31
C VAL A 240 18.68 -0.75 -1.66
N LEU A 241 20.00 -0.90 -1.77
CA LEU A 241 20.64 -1.46 -2.96
C LEU A 241 20.26 -2.93 -3.19
N ALA A 242 20.17 -3.74 -2.12
CA ALA A 242 19.69 -5.12 -2.22
C ALA A 242 18.23 -5.21 -2.68
N MET A 243 17.34 -4.38 -2.12
CA MET A 243 15.94 -4.28 -2.58
C MET A 243 15.87 -3.88 -4.05
N ARG A 244 16.61 -2.86 -4.46
CA ARG A 244 16.66 -2.43 -5.87
C ARG A 244 17.14 -3.56 -6.79
N LYS A 245 18.19 -4.29 -6.37
CA LYS A 245 18.68 -5.45 -7.14
C LYS A 245 17.57 -6.50 -7.30
N THR A 246 16.88 -6.88 -6.23
CA THR A 246 15.77 -7.84 -6.30
C THR A 246 14.67 -7.36 -7.26
N PHE A 247 14.25 -6.10 -7.15
CA PHE A 247 13.22 -5.53 -8.02
C PHE A 247 13.65 -5.50 -9.49
N THR A 248 14.90 -5.15 -9.77
CA THR A 248 15.42 -5.14 -11.14
C THR A 248 15.61 -6.56 -11.71
N THR A 249 15.99 -7.54 -10.86
CA THR A 249 16.16 -8.94 -11.30
C THR A 249 14.84 -9.56 -11.74
N HIS A 250 13.73 -9.17 -11.14
CA HIS A 250 12.39 -9.71 -11.40
C HIS A 250 11.46 -8.70 -12.11
N ASP A 251 12.00 -7.63 -12.69
CA ASP A 251 11.22 -6.51 -13.25
C ASP A 251 10.23 -6.96 -14.34
N GLU A 252 10.63 -7.94 -15.17
CA GLU A 252 9.78 -8.52 -16.22
C GLU A 252 8.57 -9.32 -15.70
N HIS A 253 8.64 -9.75 -14.43
CA HIS A 253 7.60 -10.56 -13.77
C HIS A 253 6.86 -9.82 -12.67
N MET A 254 7.16 -8.55 -12.43
CA MET A 254 6.52 -7.75 -11.40
C MET A 254 5.91 -6.48 -11.97
N SER A 255 4.67 -6.26 -11.62
CA SER A 255 3.90 -5.07 -11.98
C SER A 255 3.14 -4.55 -10.78
N ALA A 256 2.68 -3.30 -10.86
CA ALA A 256 1.66 -2.79 -9.96
C ALA A 256 0.30 -2.96 -10.60
N VAL A 257 -0.71 -3.26 -9.81
CA VAL A 257 -2.10 -3.35 -10.25
C VAL A 257 -3.00 -2.51 -9.35
N GLY A 258 -3.87 -1.73 -9.97
CA GLY A 258 -5.00 -1.06 -9.32
C GLY A 258 -6.31 -1.75 -9.72
N PHE A 259 -7.18 -1.97 -8.74
CA PHE A 259 -8.52 -2.49 -8.96
C PHE A 259 -9.56 -1.52 -8.42
N VAL A 260 -10.64 -1.36 -9.16
CA VAL A 260 -11.91 -0.80 -8.68
C VAL A 260 -12.90 -1.96 -8.61
N LEU A 261 -13.31 -2.30 -7.40
CA LEU A 261 -14.16 -3.45 -7.10
C LEU A 261 -15.51 -2.95 -6.59
N ARG A 262 -16.62 -3.50 -7.08
CA ARG A 262 -17.95 -3.19 -6.59
C ARG A 262 -18.48 -4.36 -5.75
N LYS A 263 -18.98 -4.08 -4.54
CA LYS A 263 -19.66 -5.06 -3.72
C LYS A 263 -21.00 -5.44 -4.36
N ARG A 264 -21.22 -6.74 -4.58
CA ARG A 264 -22.46 -7.33 -5.09
C ARG A 264 -23.62 -7.25 -4.09
#